data_79439276560c93542c7cedac83c7deb3
#
_entry.id   79439276560c93542c7cedac83c7deb3
#
_cell.length_a   1.000
_cell.length_b   1.000
_cell.length_c   1.000
_cell.angle_alpha   90.00
_cell.angle_beta   90.00
_cell.angle_gamma   90.00
#
_symmetry.space_group_name_H-M   'P 1'
#
loop_
_entity.id
_entity.type
_entity.pdbx_description
1 polymer ?
#
loop_
_entity_poly.entity_id
_entity_poly.type
_entity_poly.pdbx_seq_one_letter_code
_entity_poly.pdbx_strand_id
1 'polypeptide(L)'
;MNKEFLTILEQLEREKGLDKNVLLEAVKHALTVAAKKIAKITSTSEDVKVDIDPAKGDICVFIGGKEVVSREFGRIAAQTARQVIIQKIREAEKDNVYAEFKKKEGDIVSGVVYRIEKRAVILDLMGKAEGIIPYSFLSPQDQFRLGERVKAFVYEVKKDKGTQIILSRRHEGLVKKLFELEVPEIFEGVVEVRSIAREAGERTKIAVISKDDKVDCVGACVGMRGSRVKNIIEELRGEKIDIVRFSDDIKEFIKASLAPAIISRIELDREVKRARVLVASDQLSLAIGKRGQNVRLASRLVGWEIDVRSREAIEEEVNDILQLKNIGKKLAAILVDAGYTSLSKISKLSAQDLSKLKGIGDKKAEKIIEEAKKFLEEKASLVKEKEKTDLPKKEQQEKGGE
;
A
#
# COMPACT_ATOMS: atom_id res chain seq x y z
N MET A 1 -23.80 -2.04 52.02
CA MET A 1 -23.60 -1.93 50.55
C MET A 1 -22.88 -0.63 50.15
N ASN A 2 -23.01 0.41 50.95
CA ASN A 2 -22.64 1.76 50.56
C ASN A 2 -21.12 2.08 50.64
N LYS A 3 -20.39 1.59 51.66
CA LYS A 3 -18.93 1.77 51.75
C LYS A 3 -18.15 1.00 50.70
N GLU A 4 -18.55 -0.23 50.39
CA GLU A 4 -17.91 -1.06 49.35
C GLU A 4 -18.03 -0.40 47.95
N PHE A 5 -19.18 0.22 47.65
CA PHE A 5 -19.42 0.93 46.41
C PHE A 5 -18.45 2.12 46.25
N LEU A 6 -18.31 2.94 47.28
CA LEU A 6 -17.36 4.07 47.25
C LEU A 6 -15.91 3.61 47.17
N THR A 7 -15.54 2.56 47.89
CA THR A 7 -14.20 1.98 47.80
C THR A 7 -13.86 1.49 46.38
N ILE A 8 -14.83 0.86 45.70
CA ILE A 8 -14.68 0.42 44.31
C ILE A 8 -14.49 1.63 43.39
N LEU A 9 -15.27 2.72 43.58
CA LEU A 9 -15.10 3.93 42.76
C LEU A 9 -13.72 4.59 42.96
N GLU A 10 -13.24 4.66 44.20
CA GLU A 10 -11.90 5.19 44.50
C GLU A 10 -10.76 4.33 43.97
N GLN A 11 -10.97 3.01 44.01
CA GLN A 11 -9.99 2.09 43.38
C GLN A 11 -9.94 2.25 41.86
N LEU A 12 -11.09 2.41 41.20
CA LEU A 12 -11.19 2.65 39.75
C LEU A 12 -10.58 3.99 39.32
N GLU A 13 -10.76 5.03 40.16
CA GLU A 13 -10.11 6.32 39.94
C GLU A 13 -8.59 6.19 39.95
N ARG A 14 -8.03 5.46 40.93
CA ARG A 14 -6.59 5.25 41.07
C ARG A 14 -6.00 4.33 40.00
N GLU A 15 -6.67 3.19 39.70
CA GLU A 15 -6.15 2.18 38.79
C GLU A 15 -6.39 2.47 37.32
N LYS A 16 -7.54 3.10 37.01
CA LYS A 16 -8.01 3.31 35.63
C LYS A 16 -8.07 4.78 35.22
N GLY A 17 -7.80 5.73 36.12
CA GLY A 17 -7.85 7.17 35.85
C GLY A 17 -9.27 7.68 35.56
N LEU A 18 -10.31 6.99 36.04
CA LEU A 18 -11.70 7.36 35.83
C LEU A 18 -12.17 8.31 36.94
N ASP A 19 -12.56 9.55 36.59
CA ASP A 19 -13.06 10.51 37.54
C ASP A 19 -14.30 9.95 38.28
N LYS A 20 -14.23 9.93 39.61
CA LYS A 20 -15.29 9.47 40.52
C LYS A 20 -16.62 10.17 40.22
N ASN A 21 -16.60 11.46 39.92
CA ASN A 21 -17.81 12.24 39.63
C ASN A 21 -18.51 11.80 38.37
N VAL A 22 -17.72 11.50 37.31
CA VAL A 22 -18.24 10.97 36.03
C VAL A 22 -18.91 9.62 36.21
N LEU A 23 -18.35 8.75 37.07
CA LEU A 23 -18.93 7.45 37.40
C LEU A 23 -20.21 7.63 38.19
N LEU A 24 -20.24 8.51 39.20
CA LEU A 24 -21.41 8.80 39.99
C LEU A 24 -22.56 9.33 39.15
N GLU A 25 -22.31 10.30 38.27
CA GLU A 25 -23.31 10.87 37.35
C GLU A 25 -23.85 9.82 36.37
N ALA A 26 -23.01 8.95 35.83
CA ALA A 26 -23.43 7.85 34.96
C ALA A 26 -24.36 6.86 35.71
N VAL A 27 -24.01 6.50 36.94
CA VAL A 27 -24.83 5.63 37.78
C VAL A 27 -26.15 6.31 38.14
N LYS A 28 -26.11 7.59 38.53
CA LYS A 28 -27.30 8.41 38.87
C LYS A 28 -28.28 8.50 37.68
N HIS A 29 -27.75 8.75 36.48
CA HIS A 29 -28.56 8.78 35.27
C HIS A 29 -29.22 7.42 34.96
N ALA A 30 -28.48 6.33 35.05
CA ALA A 30 -29.00 4.98 34.79
C ALA A 30 -30.03 4.56 35.82
N LEU A 31 -29.83 4.90 37.10
CA LEU A 31 -30.81 4.66 38.18
C LEU A 31 -32.08 5.48 37.98
N THR A 32 -31.98 6.70 37.51
CA THR A 32 -33.13 7.55 37.16
C THR A 32 -33.98 6.89 36.06
N VAL A 33 -33.32 6.38 35.01
CA VAL A 33 -34.03 5.64 33.94
C VAL A 33 -34.66 4.36 34.44
N ALA A 34 -33.99 3.62 35.31
CA ALA A 34 -34.53 2.39 35.92
C ALA A 34 -35.69 2.70 36.82
N ALA A 35 -35.62 3.74 37.64
CA ALA A 35 -36.70 4.17 38.52
C ALA A 35 -37.96 4.59 37.74
N LYS A 36 -37.80 5.35 36.65
CA LYS A 36 -38.92 5.70 35.74
C LYS A 36 -39.60 4.46 35.16
N LYS A 37 -38.83 3.46 34.76
CA LYS A 37 -39.35 2.20 34.21
C LYS A 37 -40.12 1.36 35.24
N ILE A 38 -39.62 1.30 36.47
CA ILE A 38 -40.26 0.54 37.57
C ILE A 38 -41.57 1.22 38.02
N ALA A 39 -41.55 2.54 38.13
CA ALA A 39 -42.74 3.32 38.51
C ALA A 39 -43.81 3.34 37.40
N LYS A 40 -43.57 2.68 36.24
CA LYS A 40 -44.46 2.70 35.04
C LYS A 40 -44.83 4.11 34.59
N ILE A 41 -43.98 5.10 34.88
CA ILE A 41 -44.16 6.48 34.51
C ILE A 41 -43.69 6.64 33.08
N THR A 42 -44.61 6.68 32.14
CA THR A 42 -44.31 6.88 30.72
C THR A 42 -44.41 8.33 30.27
N SER A 43 -44.88 9.23 31.13
CA SER A 43 -45.01 10.66 30.83
C SER A 43 -43.92 11.51 31.49
N THR A 44 -43.48 12.54 30.79
CA THR A 44 -42.44 13.49 31.18
C THR A 44 -42.83 14.42 32.37
N SER A 45 -43.98 14.24 32.96
CA SER A 45 -44.57 15.18 33.94
C SER A 45 -44.29 14.84 35.42
N GLU A 46 -43.80 13.62 35.75
CA GLU A 46 -43.42 13.32 37.13
C GLU A 46 -41.89 13.34 37.27
N ASP A 47 -41.41 14.22 38.15
CA ASP A 47 -39.99 14.45 38.41
C ASP A 47 -39.42 13.26 39.22
N VAL A 48 -38.79 12.32 38.55
CA VAL A 48 -38.03 11.24 39.21
C VAL A 48 -36.59 11.71 39.34
N LYS A 49 -36.17 11.95 40.59
CA LYS A 49 -34.79 12.30 40.91
C LYS A 49 -34.14 11.20 41.73
N VAL A 50 -32.92 10.82 41.32
CA VAL A 50 -32.09 9.92 42.11
C VAL A 50 -30.93 10.72 42.64
N ASP A 51 -30.69 10.65 43.91
CA ASP A 51 -29.54 11.26 44.56
C ASP A 51 -28.66 10.22 45.21
N ILE A 52 -27.34 10.42 45.11
CA ILE A 52 -26.32 9.53 45.68
C ILE A 52 -25.44 10.38 46.58
N ASP A 53 -25.44 10.07 47.88
CA ASP A 53 -24.55 10.72 48.83
C ASP A 53 -23.08 10.35 48.51
N PRO A 54 -22.23 11.31 48.08
CA PRO A 54 -20.86 11.02 47.69
C PRO A 54 -19.97 10.60 48.87
N ALA A 55 -20.40 10.83 50.11
CA ALA A 55 -19.64 10.47 51.32
C ALA A 55 -20.06 9.13 51.90
N LYS A 56 -21.34 8.81 51.83
CA LYS A 56 -21.90 7.58 52.41
C LYS A 56 -22.22 6.50 51.37
N GLY A 57 -22.39 6.90 50.10
CA GLY A 57 -22.82 6.00 49.03
C GLY A 57 -24.28 5.56 49.15
N ASP A 58 -25.09 6.28 49.90
CA ASP A 58 -26.54 6.01 50.03
C ASP A 58 -27.26 6.50 48.78
N ILE A 59 -28.18 5.67 48.31
CA ILE A 59 -28.97 5.95 47.10
C ILE A 59 -30.39 6.26 47.51
N CYS A 60 -30.81 7.51 47.31
CA CYS A 60 -32.17 7.99 47.58
C CYS A 60 -32.91 8.24 46.28
N VAL A 61 -34.15 7.81 46.18
CA VAL A 61 -35.01 8.01 45.01
C VAL A 61 -36.20 8.84 45.39
N PHE A 62 -36.42 9.91 44.65
CA PHE A 62 -37.54 10.81 44.84
C PHE A 62 -38.50 10.74 43.66
N ILE A 63 -39.77 10.50 43.88
CA ILE A 63 -40.84 10.52 42.88
C ILE A 63 -41.88 11.55 43.31
N GLY A 64 -42.13 12.59 42.49
CA GLY A 64 -43.03 13.67 42.86
C GLY A 64 -42.65 14.39 44.17
N GLY A 65 -41.34 14.45 44.49
CA GLY A 65 -40.82 15.10 45.71
C GLY A 65 -40.89 14.26 46.97
N LYS A 66 -41.40 13.01 46.92
CA LYS A 66 -41.44 12.10 48.07
C LYS A 66 -40.36 11.02 47.92
N GLU A 67 -39.65 10.74 49.01
CA GLU A 67 -38.67 9.66 49.04
C GLU A 67 -39.36 8.30 49.00
N VAL A 68 -38.95 7.42 48.08
CA VAL A 68 -39.47 6.08 47.92
C VAL A 68 -38.44 5.07 48.38
N VAL A 69 -38.71 4.42 49.51
CA VAL A 69 -37.87 3.35 50.04
C VAL A 69 -38.49 2.01 49.67
N SER A 70 -37.89 1.28 48.70
CA SER A 70 -38.34 -0.06 48.34
C SER A 70 -37.15 -1.03 48.33
N ARG A 71 -37.31 -2.20 48.94
CA ARG A 71 -36.32 -3.29 48.93
C ARG A 71 -36.05 -3.81 47.51
N GLU A 72 -37.08 -3.86 46.67
CA GLU A 72 -36.92 -4.25 45.26
C GLU A 72 -36.12 -3.25 44.47
N PHE A 73 -36.35 -1.94 44.71
CA PHE A 73 -35.57 -0.89 44.09
C PHE A 73 -34.10 -0.98 44.51
N GLY A 74 -33.80 -1.25 45.77
CA GLY A 74 -32.42 -1.40 46.25
C GLY A 74 -31.65 -2.51 45.53
N ARG A 75 -32.28 -3.64 45.23
CA ARG A 75 -31.65 -4.73 44.45
C ARG A 75 -31.41 -4.34 43.00
N ILE A 76 -32.41 -3.74 42.36
CA ILE A 76 -32.31 -3.29 40.96
C ILE A 76 -31.28 -2.17 40.84
N ALA A 77 -31.25 -1.24 41.79
CA ALA A 77 -30.27 -0.17 41.86
C ALA A 77 -28.84 -0.70 41.93
N ALA A 78 -28.58 -1.67 42.82
CA ALA A 78 -27.26 -2.29 42.93
C ALA A 78 -26.83 -3.01 41.65
N GLN A 79 -27.73 -3.74 41.03
CA GLN A 79 -27.45 -4.45 39.77
C GLN A 79 -27.21 -3.48 38.62
N THR A 80 -28.03 -2.43 38.48
CA THR A 80 -27.88 -1.38 37.48
C THR A 80 -26.58 -0.60 37.66
N ALA A 81 -26.26 -0.18 38.89
CA ALA A 81 -25.00 0.50 39.20
C ALA A 81 -23.78 -0.33 38.80
N ARG A 82 -23.77 -1.63 39.18
CA ARG A 82 -22.71 -2.56 38.79
C ARG A 82 -22.54 -2.65 37.26
N GLN A 83 -23.65 -2.75 36.54
CA GLN A 83 -23.63 -2.89 35.09
C GLN A 83 -23.12 -1.61 34.41
N VAL A 84 -23.54 -0.43 34.89
CA VAL A 84 -23.06 0.87 34.38
C VAL A 84 -21.59 1.07 34.66
N ILE A 85 -21.12 0.73 35.85
CA ILE A 85 -19.68 0.82 36.18
C ILE A 85 -18.88 -0.07 35.26
N ILE A 86 -19.28 -1.34 35.09
CA ILE A 86 -18.60 -2.26 34.15
C ILE A 86 -18.58 -1.70 32.74
N GLN A 87 -19.69 -1.09 32.30
CA GLN A 87 -19.74 -0.45 30.96
C GLN A 87 -18.78 0.74 30.88
N LYS A 88 -18.75 1.60 31.90
CA LYS A 88 -17.84 2.77 31.93
C LYS A 88 -16.37 2.37 31.97
N ILE A 89 -16.02 1.33 32.72
CA ILE A 89 -14.67 0.75 32.69
C ILE A 89 -14.31 0.30 31.27
N ARG A 90 -15.18 -0.46 30.62
CA ARG A 90 -14.95 -0.93 29.25
C ARG A 90 -14.84 0.21 28.24
N GLU A 91 -15.63 1.27 28.40
CA GLU A 91 -15.54 2.47 27.56
C GLU A 91 -14.17 3.16 27.75
N ALA A 92 -13.74 3.36 28.99
CA ALA A 92 -12.46 3.98 29.30
C ALA A 92 -11.26 3.11 28.85
N GLU A 93 -11.31 1.79 29.03
CA GLU A 93 -10.30 0.88 28.51
C GLU A 93 -10.19 0.98 26.98
N LYS A 94 -11.34 1.04 26.27
CA LYS A 94 -11.36 1.26 24.82
C LYS A 94 -10.77 2.61 24.42
N ASP A 95 -11.07 3.66 25.18
CA ASP A 95 -10.54 5.00 24.93
C ASP A 95 -9.02 5.08 25.15
N ASN A 96 -8.53 4.43 26.19
CA ASN A 96 -7.10 4.32 26.45
C ASN A 96 -6.37 3.53 25.34
N VAL A 97 -6.94 2.40 24.94
CA VAL A 97 -6.43 1.61 23.79
C VAL A 97 -6.44 2.45 22.52
N TYR A 98 -7.53 3.16 22.23
CA TYR A 98 -7.60 4.07 21.09
C TYR A 98 -6.50 5.12 21.13
N ALA A 99 -6.33 5.81 22.25
CA ALA A 99 -5.32 6.86 22.41
C ALA A 99 -3.88 6.32 22.27
N GLU A 100 -3.60 5.12 22.83
CA GLU A 100 -2.30 4.47 22.70
C GLU A 100 -1.98 4.11 21.25
N PHE A 101 -2.92 3.42 20.56
CA PHE A 101 -2.67 2.95 19.20
C PHE A 101 -2.81 4.04 18.14
N LYS A 102 -3.56 5.11 18.41
CA LYS A 102 -3.63 6.28 17.53
C LYS A 102 -2.27 6.98 17.40
N LYS A 103 -1.47 6.99 18.46
CA LYS A 103 -0.09 7.49 18.42
C LYS A 103 0.84 6.58 17.64
N LYS A 104 0.47 5.31 17.46
CA LYS A 104 1.25 4.33 16.70
C LYS A 104 0.79 4.19 15.25
N GLU A 105 -0.17 4.99 14.78
CA GLU A 105 -0.50 5.05 13.35
C GLU A 105 0.75 5.45 12.56
N GLY A 106 1.01 4.70 11.48
CA GLY A 106 2.23 4.90 10.69
C GLY A 106 3.47 4.20 11.26
N ASP A 107 3.34 3.41 12.31
CA ASP A 107 4.42 2.64 12.91
C ASP A 107 4.16 1.12 12.83
N ILE A 108 5.12 0.31 13.30
CA ILE A 108 5.02 -1.15 13.36
C ILE A 108 4.58 -1.60 14.73
N VAL A 109 3.70 -2.59 14.76
CA VAL A 109 3.35 -3.34 15.96
C VAL A 109 3.63 -4.83 15.76
N SER A 110 4.01 -5.51 16.85
CA SER A 110 4.16 -6.95 16.87
C SER A 110 2.97 -7.55 17.60
N GLY A 111 2.35 -8.55 17.01
CA GLY A 111 1.24 -9.29 17.60
C GLY A 111 1.38 -10.79 17.38
N VAL A 112 0.54 -11.56 18.07
CA VAL A 112 0.46 -13.02 17.92
C VAL A 112 -0.84 -13.34 17.19
N VAL A 113 -0.79 -14.21 16.19
CA VAL A 113 -1.99 -14.64 15.46
C VAL A 113 -2.92 -15.38 16.41
N TYR A 114 -4.01 -14.73 16.77
CA TYR A 114 -5.00 -15.24 17.69
C TYR A 114 -6.12 -16.01 16.98
N ARG A 115 -6.56 -15.49 15.81
CA ARG A 115 -7.70 -16.04 15.06
C ARG A 115 -7.55 -15.75 13.57
N ILE A 116 -7.94 -16.71 12.75
CA ILE A 116 -7.99 -16.57 11.29
C ILE A 116 -9.45 -16.68 10.86
N GLU A 117 -10.00 -15.63 10.32
CA GLU A 117 -11.38 -15.52 9.86
C GLU A 117 -11.47 -15.58 8.34
N LYS A 118 -12.69 -15.69 7.79
CA LYS A 118 -12.89 -15.75 6.32
C LYS A 118 -12.40 -14.52 5.55
N ARG A 119 -12.23 -13.36 6.22
CA ARG A 119 -11.89 -12.09 5.58
C ARG A 119 -10.71 -11.35 6.21
N ALA A 120 -10.20 -11.83 7.32
CA ALA A 120 -9.13 -11.15 8.05
C ALA A 120 -8.34 -12.12 8.94
N VAL A 121 -7.11 -11.73 9.25
CA VAL A 121 -6.30 -12.32 10.33
C VAL A 121 -6.34 -11.38 11.52
N ILE A 122 -6.63 -11.92 12.70
CA ILE A 122 -6.71 -11.18 13.95
C ILE A 122 -5.46 -11.45 14.77
N LEU A 123 -4.78 -10.39 15.13
CA LEU A 123 -3.59 -10.43 15.98
C LEU A 123 -3.95 -9.99 17.40
N ASP A 124 -3.48 -10.72 18.38
CA ASP A 124 -3.41 -10.22 19.75
C ASP A 124 -2.20 -9.31 19.92
N LEU A 125 -2.45 -8.06 20.27
CA LEU A 125 -1.45 -7.03 20.49
C LEU A 125 -1.08 -6.96 21.99
N MET A 126 -0.29 -7.94 22.45
CA MET A 126 0.20 -8.05 23.82
C MET A 126 -0.90 -8.12 24.90
N GLY A 127 -2.02 -8.78 24.64
CA GLY A 127 -3.16 -8.88 25.55
C GLY A 127 -3.93 -7.58 25.81
N LYS A 128 -3.56 -6.48 25.13
CA LYS A 128 -4.21 -5.17 25.31
C LYS A 128 -5.34 -4.92 24.32
N ALA A 129 -5.15 -5.35 23.06
CA ALA A 129 -6.09 -5.08 21.98
C ALA A 129 -5.99 -6.12 20.87
N GLU A 130 -7.03 -6.21 20.06
CA GLU A 130 -7.03 -6.98 18.81
C GLU A 130 -6.69 -6.08 17.62
N GLY A 131 -5.68 -6.49 16.84
CA GLY A 131 -5.34 -5.89 15.55
C GLY A 131 -5.94 -6.71 14.40
N ILE A 132 -6.51 -6.06 13.41
CA ILE A 132 -7.19 -6.69 12.28
C ILE A 132 -6.37 -6.48 11.01
N ILE A 133 -5.94 -7.56 10.36
CA ILE A 133 -5.34 -7.51 9.01
C ILE A 133 -6.37 -8.05 8.02
N PRO A 134 -7.08 -7.20 7.27
CA PRO A 134 -7.93 -7.65 6.17
C PRO A 134 -7.12 -8.41 5.12
N TYR A 135 -7.69 -9.41 4.44
CA TYR A 135 -6.97 -10.14 3.39
C TYR A 135 -6.48 -9.26 2.23
N SER A 136 -7.18 -8.17 1.93
CA SER A 136 -6.72 -7.17 0.96
C SER A 136 -5.42 -6.45 1.38
N PHE A 137 -5.10 -6.48 2.67
CA PHE A 137 -3.92 -5.86 3.27
C PHE A 137 -2.80 -6.86 3.60
N LEU A 138 -2.99 -8.13 3.27
CA LEU A 138 -1.96 -9.16 3.30
C LEU A 138 -1.11 -9.12 2.02
N SER A 139 0.13 -9.55 2.16
CA SER A 139 0.98 -9.91 1.02
C SER A 139 0.55 -11.28 0.47
N PRO A 140 0.66 -11.54 -0.85
CA PRO A 140 0.37 -12.86 -1.42
C PRO A 140 1.16 -14.02 -0.81
N GLN A 141 2.33 -13.73 -0.23
CA GLN A 141 3.20 -14.73 0.42
C GLN A 141 2.86 -14.94 1.91
N ASP A 142 1.98 -14.11 2.48
CA ASP A 142 1.63 -14.20 3.89
C ASP A 142 0.71 -15.41 4.14
N GLN A 143 1.28 -16.43 4.76
CA GLN A 143 0.57 -17.59 5.28
C GLN A 143 0.88 -17.70 6.77
N PHE A 144 -0.14 -17.54 7.61
CA PHE A 144 0.03 -17.52 9.05
C PHE A 144 -0.55 -18.77 9.71
N ARG A 145 0.06 -19.12 10.85
CA ARG A 145 -0.43 -20.16 11.76
C ARG A 145 -0.88 -19.52 13.07
N LEU A 146 -1.83 -20.16 13.74
CA LEU A 146 -2.23 -19.74 15.08
C LEU A 146 -1.04 -19.77 16.02
N GLY A 147 -0.89 -18.76 16.87
CA GLY A 147 0.22 -18.60 17.79
C GLY A 147 1.49 -18.02 17.18
N GLU A 148 1.53 -17.76 15.88
CA GLU A 148 2.69 -17.18 15.20
C GLU A 148 2.81 -15.68 15.53
N ARG A 149 4.05 -15.23 15.79
CA ARG A 149 4.34 -13.81 16.00
C ARG A 149 4.56 -13.11 14.67
N VAL A 150 3.88 -11.99 14.46
CA VAL A 150 3.85 -11.24 13.20
C VAL A 150 4.05 -9.76 13.48
N LYS A 151 4.89 -9.10 12.68
CA LYS A 151 4.99 -7.63 12.63
C LYS A 151 4.06 -7.10 11.54
N ALA A 152 3.33 -6.04 11.85
CA ALA A 152 2.44 -5.39 10.90
C ALA A 152 2.46 -3.87 11.08
N PHE A 153 2.21 -3.15 9.99
CA PHE A 153 2.11 -1.69 9.96
C PHE A 153 0.73 -1.26 10.44
N VAL A 154 0.66 -0.32 11.36
CA VAL A 154 -0.61 0.27 11.80
C VAL A 154 -1.10 1.23 10.73
N TYR A 155 -2.05 0.76 9.93
CA TYR A 155 -2.57 1.51 8.80
C TYR A 155 -3.55 2.59 9.23
N GLU A 156 -4.48 2.24 10.12
CA GLU A 156 -5.52 3.16 10.60
C GLU A 156 -6.09 2.65 11.93
N VAL A 157 -6.42 3.58 12.84
CA VAL A 157 -7.13 3.28 14.08
C VAL A 157 -8.44 4.03 14.09
N LYS A 158 -9.57 3.28 14.11
CA LYS A 158 -10.95 3.81 14.09
C LYS A 158 -11.60 3.69 15.45
N LYS A 159 -12.41 4.69 15.78
CA LYS A 159 -13.28 4.70 16.95
C LYS A 159 -14.75 4.65 16.50
N ASP A 160 -15.21 3.46 16.15
CA ASP A 160 -16.62 3.24 15.79
C ASP A 160 -17.39 2.63 16.99
N LYS A 161 -18.04 1.48 16.79
CA LYS A 161 -18.69 0.69 17.87
C LYS A 161 -17.70 0.08 18.88
N GLY A 162 -16.42 0.44 18.76
CA GLY A 162 -15.27 0.02 19.56
C GLY A 162 -13.98 0.47 18.86
N THR A 163 -12.81 0.30 19.51
CA THR A 163 -11.52 0.58 18.89
C THR A 163 -11.18 -0.51 17.89
N GLN A 164 -11.03 -0.15 16.63
CA GLN A 164 -10.58 -1.05 15.55
C GLN A 164 -9.20 -0.63 15.08
N ILE A 165 -8.20 -1.49 15.28
CA ILE A 165 -6.83 -1.28 14.85
C ILE A 165 -6.63 -2.04 13.55
N ILE A 166 -6.61 -1.31 12.43
CA ILE A 166 -6.42 -1.88 11.10
C ILE A 166 -4.94 -1.94 10.80
N LEU A 167 -4.46 -3.14 10.55
CA LEU A 167 -3.07 -3.42 10.27
C LEU A 167 -2.87 -3.80 8.80
N SER A 168 -1.67 -3.54 8.28
CA SER A 168 -1.31 -3.90 6.90
C SER A 168 0.09 -4.50 6.84
N ARG A 169 0.22 -5.56 6.04
CA ARG A 169 1.52 -6.12 5.63
C ARG A 169 1.84 -5.78 4.17
N ARG A 170 0.86 -5.23 3.46
CA ARG A 170 1.02 -4.83 2.06
C ARG A 170 1.52 -3.40 1.89
N HIS A 171 1.29 -2.52 2.87
CA HIS A 171 1.68 -1.11 2.80
C HIS A 171 3.19 -0.93 2.75
N GLU A 172 3.68 0.02 1.94
CA GLU A 172 5.11 0.33 1.81
C GLU A 172 5.75 0.82 3.11
N GLY A 173 4.97 1.47 3.97
CA GLY A 173 5.38 1.90 5.30
C GLY A 173 5.92 0.76 6.17
N LEU A 174 5.45 -0.49 5.97
CA LEU A 174 6.01 -1.65 6.65
C LEU A 174 7.50 -1.80 6.33
N VAL A 175 7.86 -1.73 5.04
CA VAL A 175 9.27 -1.86 4.61
C VAL A 175 10.10 -0.72 5.18
N LYS A 176 9.61 0.52 5.10
CA LYS A 176 10.29 1.69 5.66
C LYS A 176 10.60 1.50 7.14
N LYS A 177 9.62 1.08 7.92
CA LYS A 177 9.77 0.86 9.36
C LYS A 177 10.64 -0.34 9.71
N LEU A 178 10.65 -1.40 8.90
CA LEU A 178 11.58 -2.51 9.07
C LEU A 178 13.03 -2.04 8.86
N PHE A 179 13.28 -1.19 7.87
CA PHE A 179 14.61 -0.58 7.69
C PHE A 179 14.99 0.33 8.86
N GLU A 180 14.06 1.13 9.41
CA GLU A 180 14.31 1.94 10.61
C GLU A 180 14.68 1.08 11.82
N LEU A 181 14.14 -0.13 11.95
CA LEU A 181 14.45 -1.06 13.05
C LEU A 181 15.78 -1.77 12.87
N GLU A 182 16.14 -2.16 11.64
CA GLU A 182 17.33 -2.99 11.37
C GLU A 182 18.60 -2.15 11.07
N VAL A 183 18.43 -0.87 10.70
CA VAL A 183 19.51 0.01 10.25
C VAL A 183 19.65 1.19 11.20
N PRO A 184 20.60 1.18 12.15
CA PRO A 184 20.82 2.27 13.10
C PRO A 184 21.01 3.63 12.43
N GLU A 185 21.72 3.67 11.29
CA GLU A 185 22.00 4.90 10.55
C GLU A 185 20.71 5.54 9.97
N ILE A 186 19.65 4.73 9.74
CA ILE A 186 18.32 5.26 9.37
C ILE A 186 17.59 5.73 10.62
N PHE A 187 17.65 4.99 11.71
CA PHE A 187 17.02 5.37 12.98
C PHE A 187 17.59 6.69 13.52
N GLU A 188 18.88 6.89 13.42
CA GLU A 188 19.59 8.12 13.81
C GLU A 188 19.38 9.27 12.82
N GLY A 189 18.80 9.00 11.63
CA GLY A 189 18.52 9.99 10.60
C GLY A 189 19.74 10.43 9.80
N VAL A 190 20.87 9.72 9.87
CA VAL A 190 22.05 9.91 9.03
C VAL A 190 21.77 9.45 7.60
N VAL A 191 21.12 8.28 7.47
CA VAL A 191 20.62 7.76 6.20
C VAL A 191 19.12 7.99 6.12
N GLU A 192 18.63 8.49 4.99
CA GLU A 192 17.20 8.71 4.75
C GLU A 192 16.67 7.82 3.63
N VAL A 193 15.47 7.29 3.84
CA VAL A 193 14.69 6.64 2.80
C VAL A 193 13.88 7.70 2.06
N ARG A 194 14.24 7.96 0.80
CA ARG A 194 13.61 8.99 -0.05
C ARG A 194 12.35 8.50 -0.75
N SER A 195 12.39 7.31 -1.29
CA SER A 195 11.22 6.71 -1.98
C SER A 195 11.25 5.19 -1.89
N ILE A 196 10.07 4.60 -1.99
CA ILE A 196 9.86 3.15 -2.01
C ILE A 196 8.90 2.83 -3.14
N ALA A 197 9.24 1.79 -3.91
CA ALA A 197 8.34 1.21 -4.89
C ALA A 197 8.19 -0.28 -4.57
N ARG A 198 6.97 -0.71 -4.23
CA ARG A 198 6.70 -2.05 -3.71
C ARG A 198 5.67 -2.80 -4.54
N GLU A 199 5.96 -4.05 -4.83
CA GLU A 199 5.02 -5.10 -5.22
C GLU A 199 5.07 -6.16 -4.12
N ALA A 200 4.14 -6.01 -3.16
CA ALA A 200 4.13 -6.80 -1.93
C ALA A 200 4.18 -8.31 -2.21
N GLY A 201 5.10 -9.01 -1.53
CA GLY A 201 5.35 -10.44 -1.68
C GLY A 201 6.22 -10.83 -2.87
N GLU A 202 6.56 -9.89 -3.76
CA GLU A 202 7.41 -10.18 -4.92
C GLU A 202 8.74 -9.42 -4.82
N ARG A 203 8.68 -8.09 -4.91
CA ARG A 203 9.89 -7.25 -4.96
C ARG A 203 9.61 -5.83 -4.51
N THR A 204 10.58 -5.26 -3.80
CA THR A 204 10.60 -3.85 -3.40
C THR A 204 11.91 -3.18 -3.83
N LYS A 205 11.82 -1.97 -4.35
CA LYS A 205 12.96 -1.06 -4.53
C LYS A 205 12.86 0.07 -3.52
N ILE A 206 13.98 0.36 -2.84
CA ILE A 206 14.09 1.43 -1.86
C ILE A 206 15.22 2.37 -2.26
N ALA A 207 14.95 3.66 -2.34
CA ALA A 207 15.95 4.67 -2.61
C ALA A 207 16.41 5.32 -1.31
N VAL A 208 17.71 5.31 -1.07
CA VAL A 208 18.34 5.82 0.14
C VAL A 208 19.40 6.85 -0.18
N ILE A 209 19.54 7.83 0.71
CA ILE A 209 20.58 8.87 0.63
C ILE A 209 21.21 9.05 2.00
N SER A 210 22.49 9.37 2.05
CA SER A 210 23.16 9.78 3.28
C SER A 210 23.27 11.30 3.35
N LYS A 211 23.11 11.86 4.54
CA LYS A 211 23.43 13.27 4.85
C LYS A 211 24.91 13.48 5.11
N ASP A 212 25.63 12.42 5.47
CA ASP A 212 27.07 12.44 5.67
C ASP A 212 27.76 11.71 4.51
N ASP A 213 28.56 12.42 3.73
CA ASP A 213 29.27 11.88 2.57
C ASP A 213 30.25 10.73 2.93
N LYS A 214 30.63 10.61 4.20
CA LYS A 214 31.48 9.52 4.69
C LYS A 214 30.73 8.22 4.91
N VAL A 215 29.41 8.24 4.98
CA VAL A 215 28.57 7.08 5.21
C VAL A 215 28.02 6.53 3.91
N ASP A 216 28.40 5.31 3.55
CA ASP A 216 27.80 4.61 2.43
C ASP A 216 26.37 4.17 2.76
N CYS A 217 25.36 4.90 2.26
CA CYS A 217 23.96 4.64 2.53
C CYS A 217 23.48 3.26 2.08
N VAL A 218 24.03 2.73 0.98
CA VAL A 218 23.66 1.40 0.47
C VAL A 218 24.30 0.33 1.32
N GLY A 219 25.61 0.45 1.62
CA GLY A 219 26.33 -0.47 2.48
C GLY A 219 25.76 -0.56 3.90
N ALA A 220 25.36 0.58 4.49
CA ALA A 220 24.68 0.64 5.78
C ALA A 220 23.37 -0.18 5.80
N CYS A 221 22.55 -0.04 4.76
CA CYS A 221 21.29 -0.77 4.63
C CYS A 221 21.48 -2.26 4.36
N VAL A 222 22.48 -2.63 3.57
CA VAL A 222 22.80 -4.05 3.27
C VAL A 222 23.33 -4.75 4.53
N GLY A 223 24.19 -4.08 5.26
CA GLY A 223 24.86 -4.64 6.44
C GLY A 223 25.96 -5.65 6.08
N MET A 224 26.66 -6.11 7.11
CA MET A 224 27.78 -7.03 6.92
C MET A 224 27.33 -8.35 6.28
N ARG A 225 27.86 -8.69 5.11
CA ARG A 225 27.47 -9.88 4.31
C ARG A 225 25.96 -9.94 3.99
N GLY A 226 25.29 -8.80 3.98
CA GLY A 226 23.86 -8.71 3.72
C GLY A 226 22.96 -9.10 4.90
N SER A 227 23.48 -9.14 6.14
CA SER A 227 22.71 -9.59 7.31
C SER A 227 21.46 -8.76 7.55
N ARG A 228 21.55 -7.43 7.51
CA ARG A 228 20.40 -6.54 7.78
C ARG A 228 19.29 -6.71 6.75
N VAL A 229 19.63 -6.68 5.46
CA VAL A 229 18.62 -6.86 4.40
C VAL A 229 18.03 -8.27 4.40
N LYS A 230 18.80 -9.30 4.79
CA LYS A 230 18.28 -10.66 4.93
C LYS A 230 17.21 -10.77 6.02
N ASN A 231 17.44 -10.18 7.19
CA ASN A 231 16.44 -10.16 8.27
C ASN A 231 15.11 -9.53 7.79
N ILE A 232 15.20 -8.45 7.02
CA ILE A 232 14.01 -7.80 6.47
C ILE A 232 13.32 -8.69 5.42
N ILE A 233 14.08 -9.34 4.54
CA ILE A 233 13.56 -10.29 3.54
C ILE A 233 12.85 -11.46 4.23
N GLU A 234 13.41 -12.00 5.32
CA GLU A 234 12.80 -13.09 6.09
C GLU A 234 11.49 -12.64 6.74
N GLU A 235 11.45 -11.44 7.36
CA GLU A 235 10.23 -10.87 7.92
C GLU A 235 9.15 -10.69 6.84
N LEU A 236 9.54 -10.32 5.62
CA LEU A 236 8.65 -10.13 4.47
C LEU A 236 8.39 -11.43 3.67
N ARG A 237 8.69 -12.61 4.23
CA ARG A 237 8.43 -13.92 3.62
C ARG A 237 9.11 -14.14 2.28
N GLY A 238 10.34 -13.64 2.13
CA GLY A 238 11.13 -13.84 0.91
C GLY A 238 10.90 -12.78 -0.18
N GLU A 239 10.21 -11.68 0.10
CA GLU A 239 10.10 -10.52 -0.79
C GLU A 239 11.48 -9.95 -1.09
N LYS A 240 11.86 -9.86 -2.37
CA LYS A 240 13.18 -9.38 -2.79
C LYS A 240 13.29 -7.87 -2.59
N ILE A 241 14.45 -7.41 -2.10
CA ILE A 241 14.70 -5.99 -1.85
C ILE A 241 15.90 -5.53 -2.65
N ASP A 242 15.71 -4.48 -3.44
CA ASP A 242 16.76 -3.75 -4.14
C ASP A 242 16.98 -2.41 -3.46
N ILE A 243 18.18 -2.17 -2.98
CA ILE A 243 18.58 -0.90 -2.36
C ILE A 243 19.30 -0.06 -3.40
N VAL A 244 18.78 1.13 -3.66
CA VAL A 244 19.24 2.03 -4.71
C VAL A 244 19.71 3.33 -4.07
N ARG A 245 20.87 3.83 -4.49
CA ARG A 245 21.34 5.16 -4.10
C ARG A 245 20.45 6.21 -4.78
N PHE A 246 19.86 7.08 -4.00
CA PHE A 246 19.15 8.26 -4.52
C PHE A 246 20.15 9.26 -5.11
N SER A 247 19.76 9.92 -6.18
CA SER A 247 20.50 11.03 -6.78
C SER A 247 19.51 12.11 -7.23
N ASP A 248 19.88 13.38 -7.06
CA ASP A 248 19.15 14.51 -7.60
C ASP A 248 19.26 14.61 -9.12
N ASP A 249 20.35 14.05 -9.71
CA ASP A 249 20.41 13.83 -11.16
C ASP A 249 19.51 12.66 -11.55
N ILE A 250 18.43 13.01 -12.24
CA ILE A 250 17.44 12.05 -12.72
C ILE A 250 18.05 10.94 -13.58
N LYS A 251 19.08 11.25 -14.38
CA LYS A 251 19.75 10.23 -15.24
C LYS A 251 20.47 9.20 -14.39
N GLU A 252 21.25 9.65 -13.41
CA GLU A 252 21.96 8.76 -12.51
C GLU A 252 20.99 7.98 -11.62
N PHE A 253 19.88 8.59 -11.17
CA PHE A 253 18.88 7.89 -10.39
C PHE A 253 18.14 6.82 -11.20
N ILE A 254 17.76 7.11 -12.46
CA ILE A 254 17.17 6.10 -13.37
C ILE A 254 18.16 4.96 -13.60
N LYS A 255 19.44 5.29 -13.87
CA LYS A 255 20.48 4.29 -14.09
C LYS A 255 20.64 3.36 -12.89
N ALA A 256 20.73 3.93 -11.68
CA ALA A 256 20.81 3.15 -10.44
C ALA A 256 19.55 2.30 -10.20
N SER A 257 18.36 2.84 -10.51
CA SER A 257 17.08 2.17 -10.30
C SER A 257 16.85 0.97 -11.22
N LEU A 258 17.47 0.94 -12.41
CA LEU A 258 17.36 -0.15 -13.39
C LEU A 258 18.44 -1.23 -13.21
N ALA A 259 19.35 -1.06 -12.26
CA ALA A 259 20.34 -2.09 -11.96
C ALA A 259 19.66 -3.49 -11.82
N PRO A 260 20.32 -4.58 -12.25
CA PRO A 260 21.73 -4.69 -12.70
C PRO A 260 21.96 -4.38 -14.21
N ALA A 261 20.96 -3.90 -14.96
CA ALA A 261 21.11 -3.63 -16.39
C ALA A 261 22.09 -2.48 -16.66
N ILE A 262 22.92 -2.66 -17.68
CA ILE A 262 23.86 -1.65 -18.14
C ILE A 262 23.16 -0.75 -19.16
N ILE A 263 23.13 0.56 -18.88
CA ILE A 263 22.44 1.54 -19.70
C ILE A 263 23.42 2.26 -20.60
N SER A 264 23.12 2.31 -21.90
CA SER A 264 23.95 2.98 -22.90
C SER A 264 23.66 4.49 -22.95
N ARG A 265 22.37 4.88 -22.94
CA ARG A 265 21.97 6.28 -23.08
C ARG A 265 20.62 6.51 -22.41
N ILE A 266 20.41 7.72 -21.84
CA ILE A 266 19.14 8.18 -21.30
C ILE A 266 18.79 9.53 -21.92
N GLU A 267 17.61 9.60 -22.50
CA GLU A 267 17.01 10.83 -23.04
C GLU A 267 15.83 11.20 -22.17
N LEU A 268 15.79 12.46 -21.70
CA LEU A 268 14.76 12.96 -20.79
C LEU A 268 13.86 13.94 -21.51
N ASP A 269 12.56 13.68 -21.45
CA ASP A 269 11.53 14.66 -21.72
C ASP A 269 11.00 15.18 -20.39
N ARG A 270 11.40 16.41 -20.05
CA ARG A 270 11.07 17.01 -18.75
C ARG A 270 9.65 17.54 -18.66
N GLU A 271 9.03 17.86 -19.80
CA GLU A 271 7.67 18.41 -19.84
C GLU A 271 6.65 17.35 -19.41
N VAL A 272 6.79 16.13 -19.92
CA VAL A 272 5.90 14.99 -19.61
C VAL A 272 6.50 14.00 -18.61
N LYS A 273 7.68 14.28 -18.03
CA LYS A 273 8.41 13.39 -17.12
C LYS A 273 8.58 11.98 -17.66
N ARG A 274 9.03 11.89 -18.92
CA ARG A 274 9.31 10.62 -19.61
C ARG A 274 10.79 10.47 -19.84
N ALA A 275 11.32 9.28 -19.58
CA ALA A 275 12.70 8.91 -19.86
C ALA A 275 12.74 7.77 -20.89
N ARG A 276 13.42 7.97 -22.00
CA ARG A 276 13.75 6.90 -22.93
C ARG A 276 15.13 6.37 -22.59
N VAL A 277 15.20 5.09 -22.29
CA VAL A 277 16.41 4.41 -21.85
C VAL A 277 16.84 3.43 -22.94
N LEU A 278 18.05 3.63 -23.46
CA LEU A 278 18.66 2.77 -24.47
C LEU A 278 19.63 1.81 -23.81
N VAL A 279 19.45 0.54 -24.11
CA VAL A 279 20.30 -0.56 -23.65
C VAL A 279 20.78 -1.39 -24.82
N ALA A 280 21.84 -2.18 -24.65
CA ALA A 280 22.20 -3.23 -25.61
C ALA A 280 21.17 -4.36 -25.60
N SER A 281 21.00 -5.11 -26.68
CA SER A 281 19.95 -6.14 -26.80
C SER A 281 20.04 -7.23 -25.72
N ASP A 282 21.26 -7.60 -25.32
CA ASP A 282 21.52 -8.55 -24.24
C ASP A 282 21.07 -8.03 -22.85
N GLN A 283 21.04 -6.69 -22.67
CA GLN A 283 20.61 -6.03 -21.43
C GLN A 283 19.11 -5.75 -21.35
N LEU A 284 18.39 -5.83 -22.48
CA LEU A 284 16.98 -5.46 -22.56
C LEU A 284 16.10 -6.27 -21.58
N SER A 285 16.30 -7.58 -21.55
CA SER A 285 15.55 -8.46 -20.64
C SER A 285 15.83 -8.19 -19.17
N LEU A 286 17.06 -7.80 -18.82
CA LEU A 286 17.43 -7.41 -17.44
C LEU A 286 16.81 -6.06 -17.06
N ALA A 287 16.85 -5.08 -17.97
CA ALA A 287 16.28 -3.76 -17.72
C ALA A 287 14.76 -3.81 -17.55
N ILE A 288 14.06 -4.55 -18.38
CA ILE A 288 12.60 -4.74 -18.31
C ILE A 288 12.24 -5.62 -17.09
N GLY A 289 12.96 -6.71 -16.89
CA GLY A 289 12.70 -7.71 -15.86
C GLY A 289 11.47 -8.60 -16.17
N LYS A 290 11.26 -9.61 -15.34
CA LYS A 290 10.14 -10.56 -15.50
C LYS A 290 8.81 -9.81 -15.49
N ARG A 291 8.00 -9.95 -16.53
CA ARG A 291 6.69 -9.26 -16.70
C ARG A 291 6.79 -7.74 -16.57
N GLY A 292 7.92 -7.13 -16.90
CA GLY A 292 8.11 -5.69 -16.78
C GLY A 292 8.28 -5.18 -15.33
N GLN A 293 8.57 -6.06 -14.39
CA GLN A 293 8.64 -5.71 -12.96
C GLN A 293 9.76 -4.71 -12.67
N ASN A 294 10.94 -4.89 -13.25
CA ASN A 294 12.08 -4.03 -12.94
C ASN A 294 11.84 -2.59 -13.41
N VAL A 295 11.40 -2.41 -14.67
CA VAL A 295 11.09 -1.08 -15.22
C VAL A 295 9.90 -0.43 -14.51
N ARG A 296 8.86 -1.18 -14.17
CA ARG A 296 7.67 -0.66 -13.47
C ARG A 296 8.00 -0.18 -12.06
N LEU A 297 8.81 -0.94 -11.31
CA LEU A 297 9.27 -0.53 -9.98
C LEU A 297 10.23 0.66 -10.06
N ALA A 298 11.15 0.68 -11.03
CA ALA A 298 12.05 1.81 -11.27
C ALA A 298 11.25 3.09 -11.61
N SER A 299 10.25 2.97 -12.48
CA SER A 299 9.37 4.08 -12.87
C SER A 299 8.64 4.68 -11.65
N ARG A 300 8.08 3.84 -10.78
CA ARG A 300 7.43 4.29 -9.54
C ARG A 300 8.42 4.90 -8.56
N LEU A 301 9.61 4.31 -8.42
CA LEU A 301 10.64 4.77 -7.49
C LEU A 301 11.14 6.18 -7.84
N VAL A 302 11.38 6.42 -9.14
CA VAL A 302 11.90 7.69 -9.67
C VAL A 302 10.77 8.72 -9.88
N GLY A 303 9.53 8.27 -10.07
CA GLY A 303 8.39 9.12 -10.39
C GLY A 303 8.39 9.64 -11.83
N TRP A 304 9.02 8.87 -12.75
CA TRP A 304 9.08 9.14 -14.19
C TRP A 304 8.59 7.94 -14.98
N GLU A 305 7.95 8.18 -16.12
CA GLU A 305 7.62 7.12 -17.07
C GLU A 305 8.92 6.68 -17.76
N ILE A 306 9.30 5.40 -17.62
CA ILE A 306 10.54 4.86 -18.19
C ILE A 306 10.20 3.93 -19.35
N ASP A 307 10.63 4.27 -20.55
CA ASP A 307 10.53 3.46 -21.79
C ASP A 307 11.91 2.88 -22.11
N VAL A 308 12.04 1.56 -21.98
CA VAL A 308 13.32 0.87 -22.24
C VAL A 308 13.30 0.24 -23.61
N ARG A 309 14.32 0.53 -24.43
CA ARG A 309 14.48 0.00 -25.80
C ARG A 309 15.88 -0.50 -26.04
N SER A 310 16.03 -1.48 -26.92
CA SER A 310 17.36 -1.84 -27.40
C SER A 310 17.81 -0.88 -28.51
N ARG A 311 19.12 -0.67 -28.57
CA ARG A 311 19.73 0.17 -29.59
C ARG A 311 19.51 -0.44 -30.98
N GLU A 312 19.66 -1.75 -31.08
CA GLU A 312 19.52 -2.49 -32.33
C GLU A 312 18.06 -2.45 -32.84
N ALA A 313 17.06 -2.56 -31.93
CA ALA A 313 15.66 -2.44 -32.33
C ALA A 313 15.32 -1.06 -32.90
N ILE A 314 15.96 0.02 -32.39
CA ILE A 314 15.79 1.36 -32.95
C ILE A 314 16.47 1.46 -34.31
N GLU A 315 17.67 0.88 -34.45
CA GLU A 315 18.39 0.86 -35.75
C GLU A 315 17.59 0.05 -36.78
N GLU A 316 16.97 -1.06 -36.41
CA GLU A 316 16.07 -1.82 -37.28
C GLU A 316 14.81 -1.03 -37.65
N GLU A 317 14.15 -0.39 -36.66
CA GLU A 317 13.00 0.49 -36.90
C GLU A 317 13.34 1.64 -37.86
N VAL A 318 14.51 2.27 -37.67
CA VAL A 318 15.01 3.32 -38.58
C VAL A 318 15.29 2.75 -39.99
N ASN A 319 15.91 1.57 -40.08
CA ASN A 319 16.18 0.91 -41.34
C ASN A 319 14.90 0.51 -42.07
N ASP A 320 13.90 0.04 -41.38
CA ASP A 320 12.56 -0.26 -41.94
C ASP A 320 11.93 1.01 -42.54
N ILE A 321 12.01 2.14 -41.83
CA ILE A 321 11.50 3.43 -42.32
C ILE A 321 12.31 3.94 -43.51
N LEU A 322 13.64 3.69 -43.56
CA LEU A 322 14.53 4.04 -44.66
C LEU A 322 14.25 3.28 -45.96
N GLN A 323 13.51 2.15 -45.89
CA GLN A 323 13.10 1.42 -47.11
C GLN A 323 12.03 2.22 -47.92
N LEU A 324 11.38 3.21 -47.31
CA LEU A 324 10.48 4.10 -48.02
C LEU A 324 11.27 5.06 -48.92
N LYS A 325 10.89 5.15 -50.20
CA LYS A 325 11.67 5.80 -51.26
C LYS A 325 11.99 7.29 -51.05
N ASN A 326 11.20 8.00 -50.23
CA ASN A 326 11.31 9.46 -50.04
C ASN A 326 11.80 9.88 -48.65
N ILE A 327 12.29 8.95 -47.82
CA ILE A 327 12.72 9.20 -46.46
C ILE A 327 14.23 9.04 -46.34
N GLY A 328 14.92 10.14 -46.05
CA GLY A 328 16.35 10.12 -45.70
C GLY A 328 16.60 9.88 -44.23
N LYS A 329 17.83 9.51 -43.84
CA LYS A 329 18.23 9.22 -42.44
C LYS A 329 17.78 10.27 -41.44
N LYS A 330 17.83 11.57 -41.75
CA LYS A 330 17.40 12.65 -40.86
C LYS A 330 15.89 12.61 -40.61
N LEU A 331 15.10 12.31 -41.63
CA LEU A 331 13.66 12.27 -41.53
C LEU A 331 13.17 10.99 -40.79
N ALA A 332 13.82 9.86 -41.07
CA ALA A 332 13.57 8.61 -40.35
C ALA A 332 13.84 8.77 -38.85
N ALA A 333 14.97 9.41 -38.47
CA ALA A 333 15.29 9.71 -37.08
C ALA A 333 14.20 10.60 -36.40
N ILE A 334 13.73 11.65 -37.09
CA ILE A 334 12.67 12.53 -36.61
C ILE A 334 11.36 11.76 -36.39
N LEU A 335 11.00 10.82 -37.26
CA LEU A 335 9.82 9.97 -37.11
C LEU A 335 9.94 9.03 -35.89
N VAL A 336 11.12 8.41 -35.76
CA VAL A 336 11.39 7.53 -34.60
C VAL A 336 11.40 8.32 -33.30
N ASP A 337 11.98 9.50 -33.24
CA ASP A 337 12.02 10.38 -32.08
C ASP A 337 10.61 10.87 -31.68
N ALA A 338 9.72 11.08 -32.68
CA ALA A 338 8.32 11.42 -32.45
C ALA A 338 7.46 10.21 -32.01
N GLY A 339 8.05 9.02 -31.87
CA GLY A 339 7.36 7.80 -31.46
C GLY A 339 6.72 7.00 -32.59
N TYR A 340 6.95 7.41 -33.85
CA TYR A 340 6.46 6.72 -35.05
C TYR A 340 7.49 5.69 -35.52
N THR A 341 7.65 4.63 -34.75
CA THR A 341 8.71 3.63 -34.85
C THR A 341 8.39 2.47 -35.79
N SER A 342 7.19 2.36 -36.32
CA SER A 342 6.82 1.29 -37.24
C SER A 342 5.98 1.80 -38.42
N LEU A 343 6.17 1.19 -39.56
CA LEU A 343 5.41 1.48 -40.80
C LEU A 343 3.89 1.31 -40.56
N SER A 344 3.49 0.35 -39.71
CA SER A 344 2.09 0.15 -39.33
C SER A 344 1.49 1.31 -38.51
N LYS A 345 2.30 2.01 -37.71
CA LYS A 345 1.86 3.23 -36.99
C LYS A 345 1.77 4.40 -37.98
N ILE A 346 2.78 4.56 -38.83
CA ILE A 346 2.84 5.64 -39.82
C ILE A 346 1.67 5.55 -40.80
N SER A 347 1.32 4.34 -41.25
CA SER A 347 0.18 4.14 -42.19
C SER A 347 -1.19 4.51 -41.63
N LYS A 348 -1.34 4.59 -40.29
CA LYS A 348 -2.59 4.92 -39.60
C LYS A 348 -2.71 6.40 -39.23
N LEU A 349 -1.65 7.19 -39.43
CA LEU A 349 -1.64 8.61 -39.07
C LEU A 349 -2.42 9.45 -40.09
N SER A 350 -2.88 10.62 -39.64
CA SER A 350 -3.38 11.67 -40.54
C SER A 350 -2.21 12.50 -41.09
N ALA A 351 -2.38 13.07 -42.30
CA ALA A 351 -1.39 13.96 -42.86
C ALA A 351 -1.11 15.18 -41.96
N GLN A 352 -2.12 15.63 -41.23
CA GLN A 352 -2.03 16.75 -40.29
C GLN A 352 -1.18 16.43 -39.05
N ASP A 353 -1.12 15.18 -38.58
CA ASP A 353 -0.31 14.81 -37.45
C ASP A 353 1.18 14.72 -37.82
N LEU A 354 1.48 14.23 -39.02
CA LEU A 354 2.84 14.20 -39.56
C LEU A 354 3.37 15.60 -39.91
N SER A 355 2.51 16.50 -40.40
CA SER A 355 2.93 17.87 -40.79
C SER A 355 3.30 18.76 -39.59
N LYS A 356 2.89 18.37 -38.35
CA LYS A 356 3.36 19.02 -37.10
C LYS A 356 4.86 18.81 -36.84
N LEU A 357 5.45 17.81 -37.46
CA LEU A 357 6.88 17.50 -37.27
C LEU A 357 7.76 18.42 -38.08
N LYS A 358 8.85 18.92 -37.45
CA LYS A 358 9.79 19.86 -38.07
C LYS A 358 10.42 19.25 -39.30
N GLY A 359 10.14 19.82 -40.51
CA GLY A 359 10.71 19.36 -41.79
C GLY A 359 9.79 18.48 -42.65
N ILE A 360 8.56 18.24 -42.20
CA ILE A 360 7.51 17.52 -42.95
C ILE A 360 6.37 18.49 -43.27
N GLY A 361 6.19 18.80 -44.54
CA GLY A 361 5.01 19.56 -45.01
C GLY A 361 3.92 18.61 -45.47
N ASP A 362 2.66 19.10 -45.59
CA ASP A 362 1.48 18.30 -45.88
C ASP A 362 1.62 17.37 -47.09
N LYS A 363 2.17 17.84 -48.20
CA LYS A 363 2.43 17.02 -49.42
C LYS A 363 3.43 15.89 -49.18
N LYS A 364 4.38 16.09 -48.25
CA LYS A 364 5.34 15.03 -47.87
C LYS A 364 4.70 14.03 -46.92
N ALA A 365 3.88 14.51 -45.99
CA ALA A 365 3.16 13.67 -45.04
C ALA A 365 2.26 12.68 -45.77
N GLU A 366 1.47 13.15 -46.75
CA GLU A 366 0.59 12.29 -47.57
C GLU A 366 1.38 11.19 -48.28
N LYS A 367 2.50 11.57 -48.96
CA LYS A 367 3.36 10.61 -49.66
C LYS A 367 3.96 9.56 -48.75
N ILE A 368 4.39 9.95 -47.54
CA ILE A 368 4.95 9.03 -46.55
C ILE A 368 3.92 8.00 -46.10
N ILE A 369 2.68 8.46 -45.84
CA ILE A 369 1.60 7.57 -45.45
C ILE A 369 1.20 6.61 -46.55
N GLU A 370 1.13 7.10 -47.80
CA GLU A 370 0.78 6.28 -48.96
C GLU A 370 1.85 5.22 -49.24
N GLU A 371 3.12 5.59 -49.21
CA GLU A 371 4.24 4.66 -49.37
C GLU A 371 4.29 3.63 -48.25
N ALA A 372 4.04 4.02 -46.98
CA ALA A 372 3.99 3.11 -45.86
C ALA A 372 2.84 2.07 -46.01
N LYS A 373 1.69 2.48 -46.54
CA LYS A 373 0.58 1.55 -46.83
C LYS A 373 0.95 0.56 -47.94
N LYS A 374 1.48 1.06 -49.07
CA LYS A 374 1.93 0.20 -50.18
C LYS A 374 2.98 -0.83 -49.75
N PHE A 375 3.96 -0.40 -48.97
CA PHE A 375 5.00 -1.29 -48.47
C PHE A 375 4.47 -2.39 -47.53
N LEU A 376 3.49 -2.07 -46.70
CA LEU A 376 2.85 -3.04 -45.83
C LEU A 376 1.99 -4.06 -46.60
N GLU A 377 1.34 -3.62 -47.69
CA GLU A 377 0.57 -4.48 -48.56
C GLU A 377 1.48 -5.44 -49.35
N GLU A 378 2.60 -4.95 -49.86
CA GLU A 378 3.62 -5.77 -50.53
C GLU A 378 4.24 -6.80 -49.58
N LYS A 379 4.56 -6.40 -48.35
CA LYS A 379 5.13 -7.31 -47.34
C LYS A 379 4.11 -8.38 -46.90
N ALA A 380 2.83 -8.01 -46.79
CA ALA A 380 1.77 -8.95 -46.48
C ALA A 380 1.49 -9.98 -47.60
N SER A 381 1.61 -9.56 -48.85
CA SER A 381 1.50 -10.48 -50.01
C SER A 381 2.67 -11.45 -50.12
N LEU A 382 3.89 -10.99 -49.86
CA LEU A 382 5.09 -11.83 -49.82
C LEU A 382 5.09 -12.89 -48.71
N VAL A 383 4.54 -12.54 -47.53
CA VAL A 383 4.37 -13.50 -46.40
C VAL A 383 3.34 -14.56 -46.78
N LYS A 384 2.21 -14.18 -47.40
CA LYS A 384 1.20 -15.13 -47.87
C LYS A 384 1.69 -16.07 -49.00
N GLU A 385 2.60 -15.61 -49.84
CA GLU A 385 3.25 -16.46 -50.86
C GLU A 385 4.23 -17.45 -50.22
N LYS A 386 5.02 -17.03 -49.24
CA LYS A 386 5.94 -17.92 -48.50
C LYS A 386 5.18 -18.99 -47.68
N GLU A 387 4.08 -18.66 -47.03
CA GLU A 387 3.24 -19.63 -46.33
C GLU A 387 2.58 -20.65 -47.26
N LYS A 388 2.33 -20.27 -48.53
CA LYS A 388 1.79 -21.23 -49.54
C LYS A 388 2.87 -22.15 -50.11
N THR A 389 4.15 -21.78 -50.07
CA THR A 389 5.26 -22.60 -50.58
C THR A 389 5.83 -23.55 -49.51
N ASP A 390 5.61 -23.31 -48.24
CA ASP A 390 6.10 -24.13 -47.10
C ASP A 390 5.07 -25.17 -46.56
N LEU A 391 4.02 -25.47 -47.30
CA LEU A 391 3.17 -26.62 -46.98
C LEU A 391 3.93 -27.94 -47.29
N PRO A 392 4.26 -28.74 -46.28
CA PRO A 392 4.96 -30.02 -46.54
C PRO A 392 4.00 -30.97 -47.26
N LYS A 393 4.47 -31.47 -48.46
CA LYS A 393 3.91 -32.65 -49.14
C LYS A 393 4.07 -33.87 -48.21
N LYS A 394 3.12 -34.10 -47.32
CA LYS A 394 2.91 -35.36 -46.59
C LYS A 394 1.42 -35.65 -46.63
N GLU A 395 1.02 -36.41 -47.65
CA GLU A 395 -0.13 -37.29 -47.68
C GLU A 395 -0.37 -37.83 -49.10
N GLN A 396 0.53 -38.65 -49.58
CA GLN A 396 0.25 -39.58 -50.68
C GLN A 396 1.25 -40.75 -50.61
N GLN A 397 1.14 -41.57 -49.59
CA GLN A 397 1.64 -42.95 -49.60
C GLN A 397 1.09 -43.66 -48.36
N GLU A 398 -0.13 -44.14 -48.47
CA GLU A 398 -0.66 -45.30 -47.76
C GLU A 398 -2.11 -45.57 -48.26
N LYS A 399 -2.21 -45.99 -49.50
CA LYS A 399 -3.30 -46.84 -49.99
C LYS A 399 -2.73 -47.73 -51.11
N GLY A 400 -2.30 -48.91 -50.75
CA GLY A 400 -1.88 -49.92 -51.70
C GLY A 400 -1.06 -51.00 -51.02
N GLY A 401 -1.70 -52.07 -50.61
CA GLY A 401 -1.00 -53.29 -50.20
C GLY A 401 -1.71 -54.02 -49.06
N GLU A 402 -2.68 -54.87 -49.50
CA GLU A 402 -3.19 -56.13 -48.88
C GLU A 402 -3.48 -56.14 -47.38
#